data_849d51834fd10ff63df401a005ccf57e
#
_entry.id   849d51834fd10ff63df401a005ccf57e
#
_cell.length_a   1.000
_cell.length_b   1.000
_cell.length_c   1.000
_cell.angle_alpha   90.00
_cell.angle_beta   90.00
_cell.angle_gamma   90.00
#
_symmetry.space_group_name_H-M   'P 1'
#
loop_
_entity.id
_entity.type
_entity.pdbx_description
1 polymer ?
#
loop_
_entity_poly.entity_id
_entity_poly.type
_entity_poly.pdbx_seq_one_letter_code
_entity_poly.pdbx_strand_id
1 'polypeptide(L)'
;MCRLGKAKVLSIFLCPALPNRPHQTVVVVKSGQDGLSQTLYLQKWPKSAFEIVVRVSSNEGASGKTAPKESVPQVPSIGRMVDREAKRAEGKGIGYDRWASMHNLKAWSKTFMYLQEHDLLSPDKLSAAVDAAGAEAREARSRYDAAAAKVTDKKAMLEAMDNYRKTYPVIKEYRAIRKEKDKQKFHAAHEADFIINDAAKRQLDKLDAPKQLPKRKEVVAEIQSLISEKNECYNDYREKSDRLHELMTMQRNYQMSMLQPKRGHSHETEL
;
A
#
# COMPACT_ATOMS: atom_id res chain seq x y z
N MET A 1 -38.31 13.15 15.86
CA MET A 1 -38.57 11.74 16.21
C MET A 1 -38.26 10.87 14.98
N CYS A 2 -37.04 10.37 14.85
CA CYS A 2 -36.65 9.45 13.80
C CYS A 2 -36.87 8.02 14.28
N ARG A 3 -37.76 7.30 13.62
CA ARG A 3 -38.01 5.88 13.86
C ARG A 3 -36.85 5.05 13.37
N LEU A 4 -36.14 4.40 14.29
CA LEU A 4 -35.18 3.33 13.96
C LEU A 4 -35.93 2.14 13.35
N GLY A 5 -35.63 1.85 12.08
CA GLY A 5 -36.13 0.66 11.40
C GLY A 5 -35.56 -0.61 12.04
N LYS A 6 -36.42 -1.62 12.18
CA LYS A 6 -36.11 -2.94 12.73
C LYS A 6 -34.93 -3.59 11.99
N ALA A 7 -33.87 -3.91 12.71
CA ALA A 7 -32.76 -4.73 12.21
C ALA A 7 -33.28 -6.12 11.83
N LYS A 8 -33.18 -6.50 10.56
CA LYS A 8 -33.47 -7.84 10.09
C LYS A 8 -32.27 -8.76 10.33
N VAL A 9 -32.55 -9.93 10.85
CA VAL A 9 -31.57 -10.98 11.16
C VAL A 9 -30.78 -11.34 9.91
N LEU A 10 -29.47 -11.20 9.96
CA LEU A 10 -28.53 -11.55 8.93
C LEU A 10 -28.04 -12.99 9.19
N SER A 11 -28.27 -13.89 8.24
CA SER A 11 -27.71 -15.23 8.30
C SER A 11 -26.23 -15.20 7.90
N ILE A 12 -25.37 -15.58 8.83
CA ILE A 12 -23.92 -15.66 8.61
C ILE A 12 -23.60 -17.06 8.14
N PHE A 13 -23.14 -17.21 6.90
CA PHE A 13 -22.59 -18.47 6.38
C PHE A 13 -21.06 -18.41 6.47
N LEU A 14 -20.48 -19.32 7.27
CA LEU A 14 -19.05 -19.57 7.29
C LEU A 14 -18.70 -20.52 6.14
N CYS A 15 -18.05 -20.02 5.10
CA CYS A 15 -17.43 -20.89 4.09
C CYS A 15 -16.11 -21.46 4.60
N PRO A 16 -15.84 -22.77 4.36
CA PRO A 16 -14.56 -23.37 4.73
C PRO A 16 -13.41 -22.71 3.95
N ALA A 17 -12.28 -22.50 4.64
CA ALA A 17 -11.09 -21.85 4.11
C ALA A 17 -10.56 -22.56 2.86
N LEU A 18 -10.26 -21.81 1.83
CA LEU A 18 -9.55 -22.29 0.64
C LEU A 18 -8.13 -22.76 1.03
N PRO A 19 -7.63 -23.89 0.47
CA PRO A 19 -6.43 -24.57 0.97
C PRO A 19 -5.10 -23.82 0.83
N ASN A 20 -5.06 -22.64 0.26
CA ASN A 20 -3.82 -21.88 0.02
C ASN A 20 -3.74 -20.46 0.62
N ARG A 21 -4.66 -20.09 1.55
CA ARG A 21 -4.57 -18.82 2.28
C ARG A 21 -5.11 -18.97 3.72
N PRO A 22 -4.25 -19.27 4.68
CA PRO A 22 -4.68 -19.75 6.02
C PRO A 22 -5.27 -18.69 6.96
N HIS A 23 -5.49 -17.42 6.54
CA HIS A 23 -5.89 -16.35 7.46
C HIS A 23 -6.97 -15.39 6.93
N GLN A 24 -7.81 -15.80 5.98
CA GLN A 24 -8.93 -14.98 5.53
C GLN A 24 -10.27 -15.66 5.83
N THR A 25 -11.07 -15.06 6.69
CA THR A 25 -12.46 -15.46 6.90
C THR A 25 -13.34 -14.59 6.00
N VAL A 26 -14.00 -15.21 5.03
CA VAL A 26 -14.95 -14.52 4.14
C VAL A 26 -16.34 -14.63 4.74
N VAL A 27 -16.96 -13.51 5.07
CA VAL A 27 -18.36 -13.44 5.51
C VAL A 27 -19.20 -12.89 4.37
N VAL A 28 -20.09 -13.70 3.83
CA VAL A 28 -21.06 -13.26 2.81
C VAL A 28 -22.34 -12.86 3.52
N VAL A 29 -22.69 -11.59 3.46
CA VAL A 29 -23.94 -11.07 3.99
C VAL A 29 -24.94 -10.94 2.85
N LYS A 30 -26.00 -11.75 2.85
CA LYS A 30 -27.12 -11.60 1.92
C LYS A 30 -28.20 -10.70 2.55
N SER A 31 -28.44 -9.55 1.98
CA SER A 31 -29.59 -8.72 2.30
C SER A 31 -30.78 -9.22 1.45
N GLY A 32 -31.85 -9.65 2.13
CA GLY A 32 -33.06 -10.05 1.43
C GLY A 32 -33.86 -8.82 0.98
N GLN A 33 -34.17 -8.74 -0.26
CA GLN A 33 -35.18 -8.11 -1.06
C GLN A 33 -34.69 -7.32 -2.29
N ASP A 34 -33.43 -6.84 -2.32
CA ASP A 34 -32.99 -5.97 -3.44
C ASP A 34 -31.82 -6.54 -4.28
N GLY A 35 -31.59 -7.85 -4.22
CA GLY A 35 -30.61 -8.52 -5.12
C GLY A 35 -29.14 -8.11 -4.94
N LEU A 36 -28.80 -7.23 -4.00
CA LEU A 36 -27.45 -6.74 -3.72
C LEU A 36 -26.75 -7.66 -2.72
N SER A 37 -25.78 -8.43 -3.19
CA SER A 37 -24.88 -9.20 -2.32
C SER A 37 -23.65 -8.37 -2.01
N GLN A 38 -23.45 -8.05 -0.74
CA GLN A 38 -22.22 -7.41 -0.24
C GLN A 38 -21.26 -8.48 0.29
N THR A 39 -20.05 -8.50 -0.22
CA THR A 39 -19.00 -9.40 0.27
C THR A 39 -18.11 -8.65 1.24
N LEU A 40 -18.15 -9.04 2.53
CA LEU A 40 -17.30 -8.49 3.57
C LEU A 40 -16.07 -9.36 3.75
N TYR A 41 -14.89 -8.78 3.61
CA TYR A 41 -13.62 -9.47 3.91
C TYR A 41 -13.15 -9.08 5.31
N LEU A 42 -13.10 -10.05 6.20
CA LEU A 42 -12.51 -9.91 7.53
C LEU A 42 -11.05 -10.35 7.48
N GLN A 43 -10.15 -9.40 7.60
CA GLN A 43 -8.71 -9.68 7.72
C GLN A 43 -8.34 -9.73 9.21
N LYS A 44 -7.97 -10.90 9.70
CA LYS A 44 -7.56 -11.09 11.09
C LYS A 44 -6.11 -10.63 11.26
N TRP A 45 -5.93 -9.48 11.90
CA TRP A 45 -4.62 -9.01 12.39
C TRP A 45 -4.43 -9.42 13.85
N PRO A 46 -3.16 -9.60 14.30
CA PRO A 46 -2.93 -10.11 15.65
C PRO A 46 -3.30 -9.08 16.73
N LYS A 47 -4.21 -9.50 17.54
CA LYS A 47 -4.50 -9.15 18.95
C LYS A 47 -4.97 -7.77 19.38
N SER A 48 -5.15 -6.72 18.58
CA SER A 48 -5.64 -5.46 19.20
C SER A 48 -6.51 -4.49 18.39
N ALA A 49 -6.89 -4.75 17.15
CA ALA A 49 -7.85 -3.87 16.47
C ALA A 49 -8.65 -4.64 15.41
N PHE A 50 -9.96 -4.64 15.55
CA PHE A 50 -10.88 -5.01 14.47
C PHE A 50 -11.20 -3.75 13.66
N GLU A 51 -10.66 -3.61 12.49
CA GLU A 51 -11.07 -2.58 11.54
C GLU A 51 -11.98 -3.23 10.50
N ILE A 52 -13.28 -2.87 10.55
CA ILE A 52 -14.25 -3.33 9.56
C ILE A 52 -14.15 -2.39 8.36
N VAL A 53 -13.48 -2.83 7.30
CA VAL A 53 -13.48 -2.10 6.01
C VAL A 53 -14.69 -2.55 5.21
N VAL A 54 -15.75 -1.75 5.21
CA VAL A 54 -16.93 -1.95 4.37
C VAL A 54 -16.62 -1.38 2.98
N ARG A 55 -16.35 -2.22 2.00
CA ARG A 55 -16.37 -1.81 0.58
C ARG A 55 -17.76 -2.04 0.04
N VAL A 56 -18.49 -0.96 -0.17
CA VAL A 56 -19.77 -0.97 -0.87
C VAL A 56 -19.46 -0.94 -2.37
N SER A 57 -19.67 -2.06 -3.08
CA SER A 57 -19.68 -2.09 -4.53
C SER A 57 -21.10 -1.83 -4.99
N SER A 58 -21.43 -0.59 -5.33
CA SER A 58 -22.66 -0.26 -6.05
C SER A 58 -22.52 -0.71 -7.49
N ASN A 59 -23.21 -1.79 -7.85
CA ASN A 59 -23.43 -2.17 -9.22
C ASN A 59 -24.63 -1.35 -9.73
N GLU A 60 -24.40 -0.10 -10.11
CA GLU A 60 -25.39 0.68 -10.85
C GLU A 60 -25.32 0.27 -12.32
N GLY A 61 -26.23 -0.60 -12.70
CA GLY A 61 -26.64 -0.74 -14.07
C GLY A 61 -27.43 0.50 -14.48
N ALA A 62 -26.76 1.51 -15.00
CA ALA A 62 -27.41 2.61 -15.67
C ALA A 62 -26.64 2.91 -16.97
N SER A 63 -27.33 2.63 -18.07
CA SER A 63 -27.05 3.20 -19.39
C SER A 63 -26.98 4.73 -19.27
N GLY A 64 -25.79 5.26 -19.14
CA GLY A 64 -25.51 6.68 -19.24
C GLY A 64 -24.21 6.85 -19.99
N LYS A 65 -24.27 7.43 -21.20
CA LYS A 65 -23.11 7.84 -21.98
C LYS A 65 -22.29 8.84 -21.16
N THR A 66 -21.31 8.37 -20.43
CA THR A 66 -20.26 9.20 -19.84
C THR A 66 -19.18 9.42 -20.86
N ALA A 67 -18.77 10.69 -21.00
CA ALA A 67 -17.66 11.13 -21.83
C ALA A 67 -16.41 10.28 -21.58
N PRO A 68 -15.56 10.04 -22.60
CA PRO A 68 -14.37 9.23 -22.43
C PRO A 68 -13.46 9.94 -21.42
N LYS A 69 -13.26 9.31 -20.25
CA LYS A 69 -12.09 9.63 -19.42
C LYS A 69 -10.87 9.41 -20.30
N GLU A 70 -10.09 10.46 -20.51
CA GLU A 70 -8.74 10.33 -21.06
C GLU A 70 -8.04 9.23 -20.29
N SER A 71 -7.92 8.07 -20.91
CA SER A 71 -7.13 6.97 -20.38
C SER A 71 -5.70 7.43 -20.43
N VAL A 72 -5.10 7.66 -19.26
CA VAL A 72 -3.65 7.65 -19.11
C VAL A 72 -3.14 6.44 -19.88
N PRO A 73 -2.20 6.60 -20.85
CA PRO A 73 -1.72 5.47 -21.63
C PRO A 73 -1.16 4.43 -20.67
N GLN A 74 -1.90 3.34 -20.49
CA GLN A 74 -1.43 2.20 -19.71
C GLN A 74 -0.28 1.60 -20.51
N VAL A 75 0.95 1.77 -19.99
CA VAL A 75 2.11 1.10 -20.54
C VAL A 75 1.79 -0.39 -20.62
N PRO A 76 1.83 -1.00 -21.80
CA PRO A 76 1.42 -2.39 -21.96
C PRO A 76 2.36 -3.25 -21.13
N SER A 77 1.83 -4.02 -20.18
CA SER A 77 2.59 -4.95 -19.34
C SER A 77 3.48 -5.83 -20.21
N ILE A 78 4.78 -5.55 -20.18
CA ILE A 78 5.78 -6.25 -20.98
C ILE A 78 6.27 -7.46 -20.20
N GLY A 79 5.99 -8.65 -20.73
CA GLY A 79 6.44 -9.89 -20.11
C GLY A 79 7.96 -10.02 -20.14
N ARG A 80 8.53 -10.56 -19.07
CA ARG A 80 9.97 -10.89 -18.99
C ARG A 80 10.27 -12.10 -19.86
N MET A 81 11.28 -12.03 -20.71
CA MET A 81 11.76 -13.17 -21.51
C MET A 81 12.34 -14.27 -20.60
N VAL A 82 12.14 -15.52 -21.00
CA VAL A 82 12.60 -16.71 -20.30
C VAL A 82 13.87 -17.22 -20.96
N ASP A 83 14.87 -17.56 -20.16
CA ASP A 83 16.08 -18.25 -20.65
C ASP A 83 15.72 -19.70 -20.95
N ARG A 84 15.65 -20.03 -22.25
CA ARG A 84 15.26 -21.33 -22.75
C ARG A 84 16.33 -22.39 -22.50
N GLU A 85 17.61 -22.02 -22.60
CA GLU A 85 18.72 -22.95 -22.40
C GLU A 85 18.85 -23.34 -20.94
N ALA A 86 18.79 -22.39 -20.04
CA ALA A 86 18.75 -22.67 -18.61
C ALA A 86 17.56 -23.57 -18.25
N LYS A 87 16.38 -23.33 -18.84
CA LYS A 87 15.17 -24.13 -18.57
C LYS A 87 15.25 -25.56 -19.15
N ARG A 88 15.95 -25.75 -20.26
CA ARG A 88 16.26 -27.08 -20.79
C ARG A 88 17.23 -27.84 -19.87
N ALA A 89 18.26 -27.17 -19.38
CA ALA A 89 19.18 -27.75 -18.40
C ALA A 89 18.49 -28.18 -17.09
N GLU A 90 17.42 -27.45 -16.69
CA GLU A 90 16.53 -27.84 -15.56
C GLU A 90 15.61 -29.03 -15.89
N GLY A 91 15.69 -29.61 -17.11
CA GLY A 91 14.86 -30.76 -17.51
C GLY A 91 13.47 -30.40 -18.02
N LYS A 92 13.17 -29.14 -18.35
CA LYS A 92 11.89 -28.75 -18.95
C LYS A 92 11.75 -29.34 -20.36
N GLY A 93 10.62 -30.01 -20.61
CA GLY A 93 10.36 -30.71 -21.86
C GLY A 93 10.06 -29.81 -23.06
N ILE A 94 9.93 -30.45 -24.25
CA ILE A 94 9.70 -29.79 -25.56
C ILE A 94 8.45 -28.87 -25.55
N GLY A 95 7.38 -29.26 -24.85
CA GLY A 95 6.17 -28.44 -24.73
C GLY A 95 6.45 -27.09 -24.06
N TYR A 96 7.25 -27.08 -22.98
CA TYR A 96 7.69 -25.85 -22.33
C TYR A 96 8.55 -24.99 -23.25
N ASP A 97 9.47 -25.61 -24.01
CA ASP A 97 10.36 -24.90 -24.94
C ASP A 97 9.58 -24.19 -26.06
N ARG A 98 8.56 -24.84 -26.62
CA ARG A 98 7.64 -24.23 -27.60
C ARG A 98 6.88 -23.05 -27.00
N TRP A 99 6.32 -23.23 -25.81
CA TRP A 99 5.65 -22.14 -25.10
C TRP A 99 6.59 -20.97 -24.82
N ALA A 100 7.78 -21.23 -24.28
CA ALA A 100 8.79 -20.21 -23.98
C ALA A 100 9.23 -19.45 -25.24
N SER A 101 9.36 -20.15 -26.39
CA SER A 101 9.66 -19.52 -27.67
C SER A 101 8.61 -18.50 -28.09
N MET A 102 7.32 -18.89 -28.03
CA MET A 102 6.20 -17.99 -28.36
C MET A 102 6.06 -16.85 -27.35
N HIS A 103 6.28 -17.15 -26.05
CA HIS A 103 6.27 -16.14 -25.00
C HIS A 103 7.38 -15.09 -25.23
N ASN A 104 8.61 -15.54 -25.49
CA ASN A 104 9.74 -14.65 -25.74
C ASN A 104 9.54 -13.80 -26.99
N LEU A 105 8.98 -14.39 -28.07
CA LEU A 105 8.69 -13.63 -29.27
C LEU A 105 7.69 -12.49 -29.01
N LYS A 106 6.62 -12.77 -28.27
CA LYS A 106 5.64 -11.75 -27.87
C LYS A 106 6.24 -10.68 -26.95
N ALA A 107 7.04 -11.10 -25.95
CA ALA A 107 7.71 -10.19 -25.03
C ALA A 107 8.72 -9.30 -25.77
N TRP A 108 9.51 -9.88 -26.67
CA TRP A 108 10.47 -9.14 -27.48
C TRP A 108 9.78 -8.15 -28.44
N SER A 109 8.75 -8.58 -29.15
CA SER A 109 8.00 -7.71 -30.07
C SER A 109 7.47 -6.46 -29.34
N LYS A 110 6.86 -6.64 -28.19
CA LYS A 110 6.38 -5.51 -27.37
C LYS A 110 7.53 -4.62 -26.88
N THR A 111 8.62 -5.23 -26.41
CA THR A 111 9.81 -4.50 -25.99
C THR A 111 10.38 -3.67 -27.14
N PHE A 112 10.57 -4.27 -28.31
CA PHE A 112 11.13 -3.59 -29.48
C PHE A 112 10.26 -2.43 -29.93
N MET A 113 8.94 -2.63 -30.04
CA MET A 113 8.00 -1.57 -30.43
C MET A 113 8.07 -0.39 -29.46
N TYR A 114 8.06 -0.64 -28.17
CA TYR A 114 8.17 0.41 -27.16
C TYR A 114 9.51 1.16 -27.27
N LEU A 115 10.62 0.44 -27.37
CA LEU A 115 11.96 1.05 -27.49
C LEU A 115 12.09 1.88 -28.77
N GLN A 116 11.47 1.44 -29.86
CA GLN A 116 11.44 2.18 -31.13
C GLN A 116 10.59 3.46 -31.02
N GLU A 117 9.41 3.37 -30.44
CA GLU A 117 8.49 4.50 -30.26
C GLU A 117 9.09 5.60 -29.39
N HIS A 118 9.88 5.22 -28.37
CA HIS A 118 10.50 6.16 -27.44
C HIS A 118 11.98 6.49 -27.75
N ASP A 119 12.49 6.09 -28.90
CA ASP A 119 13.91 6.29 -29.31
C ASP A 119 14.94 5.74 -28.31
N LEU A 120 14.63 4.59 -27.69
CA LEU A 120 15.44 3.90 -26.67
C LEU A 120 16.16 2.66 -27.21
N LEU A 121 16.32 2.50 -28.52
CA LEU A 121 17.02 1.34 -29.12
C LEU A 121 18.53 1.34 -28.86
N SER A 122 19.12 2.48 -28.54
CA SER A 122 20.51 2.54 -28.10
C SER A 122 20.66 2.04 -26.66
N PRO A 123 21.64 1.13 -26.38
CA PRO A 123 21.92 0.66 -25.03
C PRO A 123 22.16 1.80 -24.02
N ASP A 124 22.88 2.84 -24.45
CA ASP A 124 23.22 3.98 -23.62
C ASP A 124 21.98 4.82 -23.28
N LYS A 125 21.10 5.06 -24.28
CA LYS A 125 19.84 5.78 -24.06
C LYS A 125 18.91 5.00 -23.13
N LEU A 126 18.82 3.68 -23.30
CA LEU A 126 18.01 2.81 -22.47
C LEU A 126 18.53 2.78 -21.02
N SER A 127 19.85 2.68 -20.85
CA SER A 127 20.48 2.74 -19.53
C SER A 127 20.20 4.09 -18.85
N ALA A 128 20.39 5.19 -19.57
CA ALA A 128 20.09 6.53 -19.04
C ALA A 128 18.62 6.69 -18.66
N ALA A 129 17.68 6.12 -19.43
CA ALA A 129 16.26 6.15 -19.11
C ALA A 129 15.93 5.34 -17.85
N VAL A 130 16.57 4.17 -17.65
CA VAL A 130 16.44 3.36 -16.43
C VAL A 130 16.99 4.12 -15.22
N ASP A 131 18.16 4.75 -15.35
CA ASP A 131 18.79 5.52 -14.27
C ASP A 131 17.93 6.73 -13.88
N ALA A 132 17.39 7.45 -14.86
CA ALA A 132 16.47 8.57 -14.63
C ALA A 132 15.19 8.12 -13.93
N ALA A 133 14.53 7.06 -14.40
CA ALA A 133 13.35 6.49 -13.74
C ALA A 133 13.68 6.00 -12.32
N GLY A 134 14.88 5.45 -12.11
CA GLY A 134 15.37 5.06 -10.80
C GLY A 134 15.55 6.24 -9.84
N ALA A 135 16.03 7.38 -10.35
CA ALA A 135 16.13 8.61 -9.56
C ALA A 135 14.75 9.14 -9.18
N GLU A 136 13.82 9.21 -10.14
CA GLU A 136 12.43 9.63 -9.90
C GLU A 136 11.71 8.75 -8.87
N ALA A 137 11.87 7.43 -8.96
CA ALA A 137 11.27 6.50 -8.00
C ALA A 137 11.85 6.66 -6.58
N ARG A 138 13.16 6.87 -6.45
CA ARG A 138 13.82 7.15 -5.16
C ARG A 138 13.33 8.45 -4.54
N GLU A 139 13.20 9.50 -5.34
CA GLU A 139 12.69 10.79 -4.87
C GLU A 139 11.24 10.69 -4.42
N ALA A 140 10.38 10.03 -5.20
CA ALA A 140 8.98 9.80 -4.82
C ALA A 140 8.86 8.98 -3.54
N ARG A 141 9.72 7.97 -3.36
CA ARG A 141 9.79 7.20 -2.11
C ARG A 141 10.19 8.07 -0.94
N SER A 142 11.20 8.92 -1.08
CA SER A 142 11.62 9.83 -0.03
C SER A 142 10.50 10.78 0.40
N ARG A 143 9.71 11.30 -0.56
CA ARG A 143 8.52 12.12 -0.27
C ARG A 143 7.44 11.32 0.49
N TYR A 144 7.18 10.08 0.09
CA TYR A 144 6.26 9.20 0.80
C TYR A 144 6.73 8.92 2.22
N ASP A 145 8.02 8.57 2.42
CA ASP A 145 8.59 8.28 3.74
C ASP A 145 8.51 9.51 4.67
N ALA A 146 8.78 10.71 4.13
CA ALA A 146 8.63 11.98 4.88
C ALA A 146 7.17 12.27 5.26
N ALA A 147 6.22 12.04 4.36
CA ALA A 147 4.80 12.19 4.66
C ALA A 147 4.32 11.15 5.69
N ALA A 148 4.81 9.92 5.61
CA ALA A 148 4.51 8.86 6.58
C ALA A 148 5.05 9.19 7.98
N ALA A 149 6.25 9.75 8.08
CA ALA A 149 6.82 10.22 9.34
C ALA A 149 5.96 11.30 9.99
N LYS A 150 5.53 12.33 9.23
CA LYS A 150 4.61 13.38 9.72
C LYS A 150 3.31 12.81 10.31
N VAL A 151 2.71 11.82 9.64
CA VAL A 151 1.50 11.14 10.15
C VAL A 151 1.79 10.42 11.46
N THR A 152 2.94 9.75 11.57
CA THR A 152 3.35 9.02 12.78
C THR A 152 3.56 9.97 13.94
N ASP A 153 4.28 11.07 13.72
CA ASP A 153 4.57 12.08 14.75
C ASP A 153 3.28 12.76 15.24
N LYS A 154 2.36 13.11 14.34
CA LYS A 154 1.07 13.70 14.73
C LYS A 154 0.17 12.71 15.48
N LYS A 155 0.18 11.43 15.13
CA LYS A 155 -0.52 10.38 15.90
C LYS A 155 0.08 10.22 17.29
N ALA A 156 1.41 10.18 17.41
CA ALA A 156 2.10 10.11 18.69
C ALA A 156 1.82 11.35 19.55
N MET A 157 1.77 12.54 18.94
CA MET A 157 1.37 13.76 19.62
C MET A 157 -0.07 13.69 20.14
N LEU A 158 -1.03 13.19 19.35
CA LEU A 158 -2.42 13.03 19.77
C LEU A 158 -2.53 12.09 20.97
N GLU A 159 -1.84 10.94 20.93
CA GLU A 159 -1.81 9.99 22.03
C GLU A 159 -1.22 10.60 23.32
N ALA A 160 -0.11 11.31 23.20
CA ALA A 160 0.50 12.02 24.34
C ALA A 160 -0.43 13.09 24.91
N MET A 161 -1.15 13.83 24.04
CA MET A 161 -2.14 14.81 24.48
C MET A 161 -3.32 14.16 25.21
N ASP A 162 -3.82 13.05 24.71
CA ASP A 162 -4.94 12.31 25.34
C ASP A 162 -4.51 11.76 26.72
N ASN A 163 -3.31 11.19 26.83
CA ASN A 163 -2.71 10.71 28.07
C ASN A 163 -2.48 11.84 29.07
N TYR A 164 -1.96 12.98 28.62
CA TYR A 164 -1.76 14.16 29.47
C TYR A 164 -3.09 14.67 30.02
N ARG A 165 -4.12 14.81 29.17
CA ARG A 165 -5.44 15.29 29.60
C ARG A 165 -6.13 14.35 30.56
N LYS A 166 -5.97 13.02 30.35
CA LYS A 166 -6.56 11.99 31.21
C LYS A 166 -5.96 12.03 32.62
N THR A 167 -4.65 12.24 32.74
CA THR A 167 -3.94 12.21 34.03
C THR A 167 -3.87 13.58 34.68
N TYR A 168 -4.11 14.68 33.96
CA TYR A 168 -4.02 16.04 34.49
C TYR A 168 -4.89 16.31 35.72
N PRO A 169 -6.16 15.83 35.85
CA PRO A 169 -6.97 16.01 37.04
C PRO A 169 -6.26 15.47 38.30
N VAL A 170 -5.71 14.27 38.24
CA VAL A 170 -4.96 13.64 39.35
C VAL A 170 -3.78 14.50 39.78
N ILE A 171 -3.02 15.02 38.81
CA ILE A 171 -1.87 15.92 39.09
C ILE A 171 -2.35 17.23 39.73
N LYS A 172 -3.51 17.76 39.29
CA LYS A 172 -4.10 18.96 39.86
C LYS A 172 -4.52 18.75 41.30
N GLU A 173 -5.16 17.61 41.61
CA GLU A 173 -5.55 17.22 42.99
C GLU A 173 -4.32 17.08 43.87
N TYR A 174 -3.30 16.39 43.44
CA TYR A 174 -2.01 16.26 44.15
C TYR A 174 -1.41 17.62 44.52
N ARG A 175 -1.42 18.59 43.60
CA ARG A 175 -0.90 19.94 43.85
C ARG A 175 -1.72 20.73 44.89
N ALA A 176 -3.01 20.41 45.05
CA ALA A 176 -3.89 21.04 46.01
C ALA A 176 -3.70 20.51 47.45
N ILE A 177 -3.11 19.34 47.62
CA ILE A 177 -2.84 18.75 48.93
C ILE A 177 -1.74 19.56 49.64
N ARG A 178 -2.05 20.02 50.87
CA ARG A 178 -1.07 20.84 51.66
C ARG A 178 -0.21 20.02 52.57
N LYS A 179 -0.69 18.87 53.11
CA LYS A 179 0.01 18.05 54.10
C LYS A 179 0.92 17.04 53.39
N GLU A 180 2.18 16.98 53.74
CA GLU A 180 3.18 16.14 53.11
C GLU A 180 2.86 14.63 53.23
N LYS A 181 2.37 14.19 54.40
CA LYS A 181 1.98 12.79 54.65
C LYS A 181 0.81 12.36 53.68
N ASP A 182 -0.13 13.27 53.43
CA ASP A 182 -1.29 12.98 52.53
C ASP A 182 -0.83 12.99 51.09
N LYS A 183 0.15 13.85 50.71
CA LYS A 183 0.79 13.83 49.39
C LYS A 183 1.48 12.51 49.09
N GLN A 184 2.26 12.01 50.03
CA GLN A 184 2.96 10.72 49.86
C GLN A 184 1.98 9.56 49.67
N LYS A 185 0.90 9.52 50.46
CA LYS A 185 -0.16 8.50 50.31
C LYS A 185 -0.87 8.61 48.97
N PHE A 186 -1.22 9.84 48.56
CA PHE A 186 -1.87 10.09 47.28
C PHE A 186 -0.98 9.72 46.12
N HIS A 187 0.32 10.10 46.17
CA HIS A 187 1.28 9.73 45.16
C HIS A 187 1.44 8.21 45.02
N ALA A 188 1.56 7.48 46.11
CA ALA A 188 1.65 6.04 46.12
C ALA A 188 0.36 5.36 45.57
N ALA A 189 -0.82 5.96 45.81
CA ALA A 189 -2.08 5.44 45.27
C ALA A 189 -2.25 5.69 43.78
N HIS A 190 -1.61 6.72 43.20
CA HIS A 190 -1.74 7.17 41.82
C HIS A 190 -0.42 7.14 41.04
N GLU A 191 0.54 6.33 41.46
CA GLU A 191 1.89 6.28 40.87
C GLU A 191 1.85 6.08 39.35
N ALA A 192 0.97 5.21 38.85
CA ALA A 192 0.80 4.97 37.43
C ALA A 192 0.39 6.24 36.65
N ASP A 193 -0.51 7.06 37.22
CA ASP A 193 -0.94 8.31 36.58
C ASP A 193 0.20 9.33 36.51
N PHE A 194 1.07 9.39 37.54
CA PHE A 194 2.28 10.24 37.50
C PHE A 194 3.25 9.78 36.40
N ILE A 195 3.53 8.48 36.32
CA ILE A 195 4.41 7.92 35.30
C ILE A 195 3.87 8.24 33.88
N ILE A 196 2.58 8.01 33.64
CA ILE A 196 1.92 8.29 32.34
C ILE A 196 1.99 9.80 32.04
N ASN A 197 1.70 10.67 33.02
CA ASN A 197 1.74 12.11 32.82
C ASN A 197 3.15 12.60 32.45
N ASP A 198 4.18 12.12 33.15
CA ASP A 198 5.56 12.51 32.85
C ASP A 198 6.08 11.95 31.54
N ALA A 199 5.67 10.73 31.16
CA ALA A 199 5.96 10.17 29.86
C ALA A 199 5.27 11.00 28.75
N ALA A 200 4.00 11.36 28.94
CA ALA A 200 3.25 12.20 27.99
C ALA A 200 3.90 13.58 27.81
N LYS A 201 4.34 14.23 28.89
CA LYS A 201 5.07 15.52 28.78
C LYS A 201 6.37 15.37 27.99
N ARG A 202 7.21 14.40 28.34
CA ARG A 202 8.47 14.16 27.62
C ARG A 202 8.24 13.90 26.13
N GLN A 203 7.15 13.20 25.78
CA GLN A 203 6.81 12.93 24.39
C GLN A 203 6.33 14.19 23.69
N LEU A 204 5.51 15.03 24.33
CA LEU A 204 5.07 16.33 23.81
C LEU A 204 6.25 17.27 23.60
N ASP A 205 7.18 17.33 24.57
CA ASP A 205 8.41 18.14 24.46
C ASP A 205 9.32 17.67 23.31
N LYS A 206 9.45 16.34 23.13
CA LYS A 206 10.22 15.75 22.03
C LYS A 206 9.62 16.04 20.64
N LEU A 207 8.29 16.19 20.56
CA LEU A 207 7.56 16.48 19.34
C LEU A 207 7.34 17.99 19.11
N ASP A 208 8.03 18.84 19.86
CA ASP A 208 7.91 20.32 19.80
C ASP A 208 6.46 20.78 19.87
N ALA A 209 5.64 20.12 20.71
CA ALA A 209 4.23 20.47 20.84
C ALA A 209 4.07 21.89 21.40
N PRO A 210 3.08 22.68 20.90
CA PRO A 210 2.83 24.03 21.37
C PRO A 210 2.46 24.02 22.87
N LYS A 211 2.91 25.04 23.61
CA LYS A 211 2.62 25.19 25.05
C LYS A 211 1.10 25.18 25.36
N GLN A 212 0.30 25.74 24.46
CA GLN A 212 -1.15 25.58 24.45
C GLN A 212 -1.53 24.43 23.54
N LEU A 213 -1.92 23.31 24.11
CA LEU A 213 -2.31 22.12 23.35
C LEU A 213 -3.55 22.40 22.50
N PRO A 214 -3.53 22.12 21.19
CA PRO A 214 -4.67 22.32 20.31
C PRO A 214 -5.85 21.44 20.71
N LYS A 215 -7.04 21.74 20.21
CA LYS A 215 -8.20 20.88 20.46
C LYS A 215 -8.03 19.55 19.76
N ARG A 216 -8.47 18.47 20.41
CA ARG A 216 -8.39 17.11 19.85
C ARG A 216 -8.96 17.02 18.43
N LYS A 217 -10.09 17.70 18.18
CA LYS A 217 -10.74 17.71 16.85
C LYS A 217 -9.87 18.32 15.76
N GLU A 218 -9.13 19.36 16.08
CA GLU A 218 -8.21 20.04 15.15
C GLU A 218 -7.03 19.10 14.77
N VAL A 219 -6.44 18.44 15.77
CA VAL A 219 -5.35 17.48 15.52
C VAL A 219 -5.82 16.28 14.71
N VAL A 220 -7.03 15.77 14.99
CA VAL A 220 -7.62 14.68 14.20
C VAL A 220 -7.87 15.09 12.75
N ALA A 221 -8.37 16.29 12.50
CA ALA A 221 -8.58 16.82 11.16
C ALA A 221 -7.23 16.98 10.42
N GLU A 222 -6.19 17.47 11.10
CA GLU A 222 -4.84 17.59 10.55
C GLU A 222 -4.26 16.20 10.21
N ILE A 223 -4.44 15.20 11.07
CA ILE A 223 -4.02 13.81 10.80
C ILE A 223 -4.73 13.27 9.55
N GLN A 224 -6.03 13.54 9.38
CA GLN A 224 -6.77 13.10 8.19
C GLN A 224 -6.22 13.75 6.91
N SER A 225 -5.91 15.04 6.95
CA SER A 225 -5.26 15.75 5.83
C SER A 225 -3.89 15.15 5.48
N LEU A 226 -3.05 14.90 6.49
CA LEU A 226 -1.75 14.28 6.31
C LEU A 226 -1.83 12.84 5.78
N ILE A 227 -2.87 12.08 6.15
CA ILE A 227 -3.12 10.74 5.60
C ILE A 227 -3.46 10.84 4.11
N SER A 228 -4.24 11.85 3.69
CA SER A 228 -4.56 12.07 2.27
C SER A 228 -3.28 12.41 1.48
N GLU A 229 -2.47 13.34 1.97
CA GLU A 229 -1.16 13.70 1.40
C GLU A 229 -0.24 12.47 1.28
N LYS A 230 -0.13 11.67 2.34
CA LYS A 230 0.65 10.42 2.32
C LYS A 230 0.15 9.45 1.25
N ASN A 231 -1.16 9.32 1.07
CA ASN A 231 -1.74 8.41 0.08
C ASN A 231 -1.48 8.91 -1.35
N GLU A 232 -1.51 10.21 -1.60
CA GLU A 232 -1.11 10.82 -2.88
C GLU A 232 0.36 10.55 -3.18
N CYS A 233 1.26 10.78 -2.22
CA CYS A 233 2.68 10.45 -2.35
C CYS A 233 2.93 8.96 -2.60
N TYR A 234 2.12 8.08 -1.98
CA TYR A 234 2.21 6.64 -2.21
C TYR A 234 1.81 6.25 -3.64
N ASN A 235 0.76 6.87 -4.18
CA ASN A 235 0.31 6.62 -5.54
C ASN A 235 1.37 7.09 -6.56
N ASP A 236 1.96 8.27 -6.36
CA ASP A 236 3.06 8.80 -7.17
C ASP A 236 4.29 7.87 -7.12
N TYR A 237 4.68 7.43 -5.93
CA TYR A 237 5.78 6.44 -5.76
C TYR A 237 5.48 5.14 -6.48
N ARG A 238 4.27 4.62 -6.36
CA ARG A 238 3.87 3.36 -7.01
C ARG A 238 3.94 3.48 -8.54
N GLU A 239 3.41 4.54 -9.11
CA GLU A 239 3.44 4.79 -10.56
C GLU A 239 4.88 4.83 -11.08
N LYS A 240 5.76 5.59 -10.42
CA LYS A 240 7.17 5.70 -10.80
C LYS A 240 7.95 4.40 -10.61
N SER A 241 7.65 3.65 -9.56
CA SER A 241 8.22 2.33 -9.31
C SER A 241 7.80 1.31 -10.37
N ASP A 242 6.52 1.32 -10.78
CA ASP A 242 6.00 0.45 -11.82
C ASP A 242 6.67 0.77 -13.17
N ARG A 243 6.82 2.06 -13.51
CA ARG A 243 7.55 2.51 -14.71
C ARG A 243 9.02 2.06 -14.70
N LEU A 244 9.72 2.22 -13.58
CA LEU A 244 11.09 1.74 -13.43
C LEU A 244 11.17 0.23 -13.68
N HIS A 245 10.26 -0.53 -13.07
CA HIS A 245 10.23 -1.99 -13.21
C HIS A 245 10.00 -2.43 -14.65
N GLU A 246 9.15 -1.74 -15.39
CA GLU A 246 8.94 -2.00 -16.82
C GLU A 246 10.18 -1.69 -17.65
N LEU A 247 10.82 -0.54 -17.46
CA LEU A 247 12.07 -0.19 -18.15
C LEU A 247 13.20 -1.19 -17.86
N MET A 248 13.35 -1.63 -16.61
CA MET A 248 14.32 -2.69 -16.25
C MET A 248 13.99 -4.02 -16.93
N THR A 249 12.71 -4.34 -17.07
CA THR A 249 12.27 -5.55 -17.79
C THR A 249 12.62 -5.45 -19.29
N MET A 250 12.42 -4.27 -19.90
CA MET A 250 12.78 -4.01 -21.29
C MET A 250 14.29 -4.09 -21.49
N GLN A 251 15.07 -3.47 -20.60
CA GLN A 251 16.54 -3.53 -20.65
C GLN A 251 17.04 -4.98 -20.59
N ARG A 252 16.48 -5.79 -19.68
CA ARG A 252 16.80 -7.20 -19.60
C ARG A 252 16.41 -7.97 -20.87
N ASN A 253 15.21 -7.74 -21.40
CA ASN A 253 14.76 -8.38 -22.64
C ASN A 253 15.68 -8.01 -23.80
N TYR A 254 16.09 -6.75 -23.87
CA TYR A 254 17.04 -6.26 -24.87
C TYR A 254 18.39 -6.98 -24.77
N GLN A 255 18.96 -7.07 -23.56
CA GLN A 255 20.22 -7.79 -23.31
C GLN A 255 20.11 -9.26 -23.68
N MET A 256 19.01 -9.93 -23.29
CA MET A 256 18.79 -11.35 -23.65
C MET A 256 18.70 -11.56 -25.18
N SER A 257 18.09 -10.63 -25.89
CA SER A 257 17.99 -10.74 -27.37
C SER A 257 19.33 -10.57 -28.05
N MET A 258 20.23 -9.76 -27.48
CA MET A 258 21.59 -9.56 -28.03
C MET A 258 22.52 -10.73 -27.73
N LEU A 259 22.30 -11.45 -26.63
CA LEU A 259 23.11 -12.61 -26.24
C LEU A 259 22.70 -13.89 -26.95
N GLN A 260 21.54 -13.95 -27.61
CA GLN A 260 21.16 -15.11 -28.40
C GLN A 260 22.04 -15.16 -29.64
N PRO A 261 22.83 -16.25 -29.86
CA PRO A 261 23.64 -16.38 -31.06
C PRO A 261 22.72 -16.29 -32.28
N LYS A 262 23.05 -15.40 -33.23
CA LYS A 262 22.41 -15.35 -34.55
C LYS A 262 22.56 -16.75 -35.14
N ARG A 263 21.44 -17.52 -35.19
CA ARG A 263 21.44 -18.79 -35.92
C ARG A 263 21.75 -18.43 -37.36
N GLY A 264 23.00 -18.68 -37.78
CA GLY A 264 23.37 -18.64 -39.18
C GLY A 264 22.44 -19.57 -39.92
N HIS A 265 21.71 -19.07 -40.90
CA HIS A 265 21.15 -19.88 -41.97
C HIS A 265 22.35 -20.44 -42.74
N SER A 266 22.86 -21.58 -42.27
CA SER A 266 23.64 -22.44 -43.17
C SER A 266 22.62 -23.08 -44.13
N HIS A 267 22.30 -22.39 -45.21
CA HIS A 267 21.83 -23.02 -46.42
C HIS A 267 23.04 -23.71 -46.98
N GLU A 268 23.35 -24.91 -46.54
CA GLU A 268 24.10 -25.84 -47.33
C GLU A 268 23.18 -26.26 -48.49
N THR A 269 23.34 -25.61 -49.62
CA THR A 269 23.00 -26.10 -50.95
C THR A 269 24.01 -27.20 -51.26
N GLU A 270 23.71 -28.45 -50.92
CA GLU A 270 24.33 -29.59 -51.58
C GLU A 270 23.80 -29.64 -53.02
N LEU A 271 24.73 -29.48 -53.97
CA LEU A 271 24.58 -29.81 -55.37
C LEU A 271 24.87 -31.29 -55.60
#